data_0e50c0caac6b70bcca89854b060a3a1d
#
_entry.id   0e50c0caac6b70bcca89854b060a3a1d
#
_cell.length_a   1.000
_cell.length_b   1.000
_cell.length_c   1.000
_cell.angle_alpha   90.00
_cell.angle_beta   90.00
_cell.angle_gamma   90.00
#
_symmetry.space_group_name_H-M   'P 1'
#
loop_
_entity.id
_entity.type
_entity.pdbx_description
1 polymer ?
#
loop_
_entity_poly.entity_id
_entity_poly.type
_entity_poly.pdbx_seq_one_letter_code
_entity_poly.pdbx_strand_id
1 'polypeptide(L)'
;MGFVTQDDVLFPQLTVEETLVFAAFLRLPARMSKQQKRDRVDAIIAELNLERCRHTKIGGAFVRGVSGGERKRTSIGYEILVDPSLLLLDEPTSGLDSTSASKLIVILQRLAKSTRRTIITTIHQPSSRMFHMFDKLLLISEGHAIYHGKARDCMHHFSSLGFTPEIPMNPAEFLLDLATGNLEDISVPGLLRDGSPAPQEFRSRVVAYLQAKYRDHAGDGGEGQAKQPARRPGEQLRLAIRMRKDRSINWFQQFVVLSRRTFRERAADYLDKMRLAQAVGVALLLGLLWWK
;
A
#
# COMPACT_ATOMS: atom_id res chain seq x y z
N MET A 1 -5.76 11.27 3.90
CA MET A 1 -4.59 10.42 3.68
C MET A 1 -4.98 9.00 4.03
N GLY A 2 -4.72 8.03 3.14
CA GLY A 2 -4.86 6.59 3.37
C GLY A 2 -3.47 5.95 3.38
N PHE A 3 -3.32 4.86 4.15
CA PHE A 3 -2.08 4.10 4.21
C PHE A 3 -2.38 2.61 4.16
N VAL A 4 -1.77 1.92 3.20
CA VAL A 4 -1.88 0.47 3.01
C VAL A 4 -0.54 -0.15 3.37
N THR A 5 -0.55 -0.98 4.39
CA THR A 5 0.64 -1.70 4.88
C THR A 5 1.01 -2.86 3.95
N GLN A 6 2.26 -3.32 4.05
CA GLN A 6 2.76 -4.48 3.30
C GLN A 6 1.92 -5.73 3.61
N ASP A 7 1.64 -5.98 4.89
CA ASP A 7 0.76 -7.08 5.31
C ASP A 7 -0.69 -6.65 5.36
N ASP A 8 -1.58 -7.45 4.76
CA ASP A 8 -3.02 -7.19 4.73
C ASP A 8 -3.68 -7.67 6.02
N VAL A 9 -3.95 -6.74 6.94
CA VAL A 9 -4.64 -7.01 8.20
C VAL A 9 -6.15 -7.03 7.97
N LEU A 10 -6.66 -8.15 7.45
CA LEU A 10 -8.08 -8.36 7.17
C LEU A 10 -8.61 -9.59 7.93
N PHE A 11 -9.91 -9.60 8.22
CA PHE A 11 -10.56 -10.70 8.95
C PHE A 11 -10.85 -11.89 8.03
N PRO A 12 -10.28 -13.09 8.29
CA PRO A 12 -10.34 -14.24 7.37
C PRO A 12 -11.76 -14.77 7.10
N GLN A 13 -12.66 -14.68 8.06
CA GLN A 13 -14.00 -15.24 7.97
C GLN A 13 -15.02 -14.30 7.30
N LEU A 14 -14.68 -13.02 7.15
CA LEU A 14 -15.53 -12.06 6.46
C LEU A 14 -15.35 -12.17 4.94
N THR A 15 -16.42 -11.89 4.21
CA THR A 15 -16.34 -11.74 2.75
C THR A 15 -15.73 -10.38 2.39
N VAL A 16 -15.34 -10.22 1.11
CA VAL A 16 -14.86 -8.94 0.58
C VAL A 16 -15.90 -7.84 0.82
N GLU A 17 -17.17 -8.09 0.49
CA GLU A 17 -18.26 -7.14 0.72
C GLU A 17 -18.45 -6.82 2.20
N GLU A 18 -18.54 -7.83 3.06
CA GLU A 18 -18.70 -7.62 4.50
C GLU A 18 -17.58 -6.78 5.09
N THR A 19 -16.31 -7.04 4.68
CA THR A 19 -15.14 -6.28 5.09
C THR A 19 -15.30 -4.79 4.75
N LEU A 20 -15.66 -4.48 3.50
CA LEU A 20 -15.84 -3.11 3.04
C LEU A 20 -17.08 -2.45 3.64
N VAL A 21 -18.18 -3.19 3.82
CA VAL A 21 -19.41 -2.68 4.46
C VAL A 21 -19.16 -2.31 5.91
N PHE A 22 -18.52 -3.18 6.71
CA PHE A 22 -18.19 -2.84 8.09
C PHE A 22 -17.25 -1.63 8.17
N ALA A 23 -16.26 -1.56 7.28
CA ALA A 23 -15.38 -0.39 7.17
C ALA A 23 -16.17 0.89 6.83
N ALA A 24 -17.09 0.83 5.87
CA ALA A 24 -17.93 1.96 5.48
C ALA A 24 -18.83 2.44 6.64
N PHE A 25 -19.42 1.52 7.38
CA PHE A 25 -20.25 1.89 8.54
C PHE A 25 -19.44 2.54 9.66
N LEU A 26 -18.16 2.18 9.82
CA LEU A 26 -17.28 2.72 10.87
C LEU A 26 -16.57 4.01 10.47
N ARG A 27 -16.18 4.16 9.19
CA ARG A 27 -15.27 5.22 8.72
C ARG A 27 -15.96 6.36 7.98
N LEU A 28 -17.13 6.09 7.35
CA LEU A 28 -17.87 7.12 6.63
C LEU A 28 -18.71 7.98 7.57
N PRO A 29 -18.94 9.26 7.22
CA PRO A 29 -19.68 10.20 8.05
C PRO A 29 -21.02 9.69 8.52
N ALA A 30 -21.42 10.04 9.75
CA ALA A 30 -22.72 9.65 10.33
C ALA A 30 -23.92 10.21 9.53
N ARG A 31 -23.76 11.35 8.85
CA ARG A 31 -24.76 11.98 8.00
C ARG A 31 -25.12 11.19 6.75
N MET A 32 -24.27 10.27 6.30
CA MET A 32 -24.57 9.39 5.18
C MET A 32 -25.59 8.34 5.58
N SER A 33 -26.61 8.14 4.75
CA SER A 33 -27.59 7.08 4.96
C SER A 33 -26.94 5.69 4.81
N LYS A 34 -27.60 4.67 5.36
CA LYS A 34 -27.13 3.28 5.21
C LYS A 34 -27.01 2.88 3.72
N GLN A 35 -27.93 3.36 2.89
CA GLN A 35 -27.90 3.09 1.45
C GLN A 35 -26.72 3.77 0.79
N GLN A 36 -26.50 5.05 1.01
CA GLN A 36 -25.33 5.78 0.47
C GLN A 36 -23.99 5.13 0.84
N LYS A 37 -23.89 4.57 2.07
CA LYS A 37 -22.68 3.84 2.49
C LYS A 37 -22.51 2.54 1.69
N ARG A 38 -23.59 1.83 1.38
CA ARG A 38 -23.56 0.62 0.54
C ARG A 38 -23.23 0.97 -0.92
N ASP A 39 -23.87 1.99 -1.48
CA ASP A 39 -23.61 2.46 -2.84
C ASP A 39 -22.11 2.82 -3.01
N ARG A 40 -21.51 3.42 -1.96
CA ARG A 40 -20.07 3.70 -1.96
C ARG A 40 -19.22 2.42 -1.96
N VAL A 41 -19.65 1.39 -1.23
CA VAL A 41 -18.97 0.08 -1.25
C VAL A 41 -19.09 -0.57 -2.62
N ASP A 42 -20.26 -0.54 -3.23
CA ASP A 42 -20.51 -1.09 -4.58
C ASP A 42 -19.64 -0.41 -5.63
N ALA A 43 -19.54 0.92 -5.57
CA ALA A 43 -18.65 1.68 -6.44
C ALA A 43 -17.17 1.26 -6.29
N ILE A 44 -16.70 1.03 -5.05
CA ILE A 44 -15.32 0.59 -4.79
C ILE A 44 -15.08 -0.84 -5.27
N ILE A 45 -16.03 -1.74 -5.07
CA ILE A 45 -15.95 -3.12 -5.57
C ILE A 45 -15.77 -3.10 -7.10
N ALA A 46 -16.54 -2.27 -7.80
CA ALA A 46 -16.42 -2.10 -9.25
C ALA A 46 -15.08 -1.45 -9.66
N GLU A 47 -14.67 -0.37 -8.96
CA GLU A 47 -13.43 0.37 -9.24
C GLU A 47 -12.18 -0.51 -9.11
N LEU A 48 -12.21 -1.49 -8.19
CA LEU A 48 -11.12 -2.42 -7.91
C LEU A 48 -11.26 -3.78 -8.62
N ASN A 49 -12.28 -3.98 -9.46
CA ASN A 49 -12.59 -5.24 -10.14
C ASN A 49 -12.68 -6.42 -9.14
N LEU A 50 -13.52 -6.26 -8.11
CA LEU A 50 -13.75 -7.26 -7.05
C LEU A 50 -15.12 -7.93 -7.13
N GLU A 51 -15.92 -7.66 -8.18
CA GLU A 51 -17.30 -8.16 -8.33
C GLU A 51 -17.35 -9.69 -8.26
N ARG A 52 -16.40 -10.38 -8.91
CA ARG A 52 -16.38 -11.85 -8.98
C ARG A 52 -16.12 -12.51 -7.64
N CYS A 53 -15.37 -11.84 -6.76
CA CYS A 53 -15.03 -12.36 -5.42
C CYS A 53 -15.80 -11.67 -4.30
N ARG A 54 -16.80 -10.84 -4.62
CA ARG A 54 -17.58 -10.03 -3.68
C ARG A 54 -18.05 -10.83 -2.46
N HIS A 55 -18.59 -12.02 -2.68
CA HIS A 55 -19.13 -12.89 -1.63
C HIS A 55 -18.14 -13.99 -1.18
N THR A 56 -16.90 -13.96 -1.67
CA THR A 56 -15.85 -14.89 -1.26
C THR A 56 -15.23 -14.39 0.05
N LYS A 57 -14.94 -15.31 0.97
CA LYS A 57 -14.23 -14.98 2.21
C LYS A 57 -12.81 -14.48 1.91
N ILE A 58 -12.33 -13.58 2.74
CA ILE A 58 -10.94 -13.09 2.66
C ILE A 58 -9.97 -14.26 2.78
N GLY A 59 -10.23 -15.19 3.71
CA GLY A 59 -9.38 -16.35 3.92
C GLY A 59 -8.09 -16.02 4.70
N GLY A 60 -7.36 -17.07 5.02
CA GLY A 60 -6.12 -16.98 5.82
C GLY A 60 -5.38 -18.32 5.76
N ALA A 61 -4.45 -18.54 6.68
CA ALA A 61 -3.62 -19.72 6.70
C ALA A 61 -4.42 -21.04 6.72
N PHE A 62 -5.58 -21.05 7.42
CA PHE A 62 -6.42 -22.25 7.58
C PHE A 62 -7.79 -22.12 6.90
N VAL A 63 -8.08 -21.01 6.26
CA VAL A 63 -9.38 -20.75 5.61
C VAL A 63 -9.13 -20.40 4.17
N ARG A 64 -9.65 -21.20 3.25
CA ARG A 64 -9.59 -20.89 1.82
C ARG A 64 -10.36 -19.59 1.54
N GLY A 65 -9.77 -18.69 0.77
CA GLY A 65 -10.36 -17.40 0.48
C GLY A 65 -9.95 -16.87 -0.88
N VAL A 66 -9.99 -15.55 -0.98
CA VAL A 66 -9.58 -14.80 -2.18
C VAL A 66 -8.10 -14.96 -2.50
N SER A 67 -7.71 -14.71 -3.73
CA SER A 67 -6.29 -14.67 -4.15
C SER A 67 -5.53 -13.52 -3.46
N GLY A 68 -4.19 -13.59 -3.44
CA GLY A 68 -3.35 -12.52 -2.88
C GLY A 68 -3.64 -11.16 -3.49
N GLY A 69 -3.79 -11.10 -4.83
CA GLY A 69 -4.12 -9.86 -5.53
C GLY A 69 -5.53 -9.32 -5.20
N GLU A 70 -6.52 -10.18 -4.98
CA GLU A 70 -7.86 -9.77 -4.54
C GLU A 70 -7.84 -9.28 -3.09
N ARG A 71 -7.05 -9.93 -2.23
CA ARG A 71 -6.85 -9.51 -0.85
C ARG A 71 -6.21 -8.13 -0.79
N LYS A 72 -5.13 -7.90 -1.54
CA LYS A 72 -4.47 -6.60 -1.64
C LYS A 72 -5.41 -5.51 -2.15
N ARG A 73 -6.21 -5.79 -3.19
CA ARG A 73 -7.22 -4.85 -3.68
C ARG A 73 -8.29 -4.56 -2.63
N THR A 74 -8.70 -5.56 -1.84
CA THR A 74 -9.65 -5.34 -0.73
C THR A 74 -9.07 -4.45 0.35
N SER A 75 -7.79 -4.62 0.70
CA SER A 75 -7.05 -3.75 1.64
C SER A 75 -6.98 -2.31 1.13
N ILE A 76 -6.68 -2.12 -0.15
CA ILE A 76 -6.73 -0.80 -0.79
C ILE A 76 -8.15 -0.23 -0.75
N GLY A 77 -9.16 -1.05 -1.03
CA GLY A 77 -10.58 -0.67 -0.96
C GLY A 77 -10.97 -0.14 0.40
N TYR A 78 -10.48 -0.77 1.46
CA TYR A 78 -10.68 -0.33 2.84
C TYR A 78 -10.15 1.10 3.08
N GLU A 79 -9.03 1.46 2.49
CA GLU A 79 -8.44 2.81 2.63
C GLU A 79 -9.11 3.85 1.73
N ILE A 80 -9.48 3.50 0.49
CA ILE A 80 -10.09 4.48 -0.43
C ILE A 80 -11.59 4.76 -0.14
N LEU A 81 -12.21 4.03 0.78
CA LEU A 81 -13.60 4.28 1.23
C LEU A 81 -13.82 5.74 1.62
N VAL A 82 -12.88 6.32 2.37
CA VAL A 82 -12.97 7.70 2.89
C VAL A 82 -12.52 8.76 1.88
N ASP A 83 -12.29 8.37 0.63
CA ASP A 83 -11.86 9.24 -0.46
C ASP A 83 -10.62 10.09 -0.12
N PRO A 84 -9.48 9.47 0.20
CA PRO A 84 -8.26 10.21 0.52
C PRO A 84 -7.67 10.87 -0.72
N SER A 85 -7.20 12.12 -0.61
CA SER A 85 -6.45 12.79 -1.68
C SER A 85 -5.03 12.28 -1.86
N LEU A 86 -4.46 11.68 -0.81
CA LEU A 86 -3.14 11.03 -0.79
C LEU A 86 -3.29 9.59 -0.30
N LEU A 87 -2.79 8.65 -1.09
CA LEU A 87 -2.73 7.23 -0.77
C LEU A 87 -1.26 6.78 -0.77
N LEU A 88 -0.83 6.24 0.36
CA LEU A 88 0.48 5.63 0.52
C LEU A 88 0.32 4.11 0.52
N LEU A 89 1.15 3.41 -0.24
CA LEU A 89 1.17 1.95 -0.30
C LEU A 89 2.58 1.45 -0.07
N ASP A 90 2.70 0.52 0.86
CA ASP A 90 3.97 -0.12 1.15
C ASP A 90 4.02 -1.49 0.46
N GLU A 91 4.93 -1.63 -0.51
CA GLU A 91 5.16 -2.83 -1.33
C GLU A 91 3.87 -3.58 -1.76
N PRO A 92 2.90 -2.92 -2.41
CA PRO A 92 1.60 -3.54 -2.68
C PRO A 92 1.67 -4.71 -3.68
N THR A 93 2.79 -4.90 -4.35
CA THR A 93 3.04 -5.99 -5.31
C THR A 93 3.81 -7.15 -4.72
N SER A 94 4.30 -7.04 -3.49
CA SER A 94 5.04 -8.10 -2.80
C SER A 94 4.16 -9.35 -2.62
N GLY A 95 4.74 -10.54 -2.90
CA GLY A 95 4.02 -11.81 -2.80
C GLY A 95 2.96 -12.06 -3.89
N LEU A 96 2.86 -11.19 -4.91
CA LEU A 96 1.95 -11.39 -6.04
C LEU A 96 2.71 -11.95 -7.26
N ASP A 97 2.01 -12.76 -8.06
CA ASP A 97 2.48 -13.13 -9.38
C ASP A 97 2.55 -11.90 -10.30
N SER A 98 3.40 -11.95 -11.34
CA SER A 98 3.66 -10.82 -12.24
C SER A 98 2.39 -10.27 -12.93
N THR A 99 1.45 -11.16 -13.24
CA THR A 99 0.17 -10.78 -13.86
C THR A 99 -0.72 -10.02 -12.89
N SER A 100 -0.86 -10.49 -11.65
CA SER A 100 -1.65 -9.84 -10.59
C SER A 100 -1.02 -8.51 -10.19
N ALA A 101 0.31 -8.45 -10.06
CA ALA A 101 1.05 -7.23 -9.79
C ALA A 101 0.81 -6.17 -10.89
N SER A 102 0.95 -6.55 -12.17
CA SER A 102 0.69 -5.65 -13.29
C SER A 102 -0.75 -5.14 -13.31
N LYS A 103 -1.74 -6.01 -13.07
CA LYS A 103 -3.16 -5.61 -12.97
C LYS A 103 -3.39 -4.61 -11.84
N LEU A 104 -2.75 -4.82 -10.69
CA LEU A 104 -2.85 -3.91 -9.55
C LEU A 104 -2.32 -2.52 -9.91
N ILE A 105 -1.13 -2.42 -10.54
CA ILE A 105 -0.55 -1.14 -10.95
C ILE A 105 -1.46 -0.42 -11.97
N VAL A 106 -2.06 -1.14 -12.93
CA VAL A 106 -3.05 -0.56 -13.86
C VAL A 106 -4.24 0.04 -13.12
N ILE A 107 -4.76 -0.66 -12.11
CA ILE A 107 -5.88 -0.16 -11.30
C ILE A 107 -5.46 1.10 -10.54
N LEU A 108 -4.28 1.11 -9.89
CA LEU A 108 -3.75 2.27 -9.17
C LEU A 108 -3.53 3.47 -10.10
N GLN A 109 -3.00 3.26 -11.30
CA GLN A 109 -2.83 4.31 -12.30
C GLN A 109 -4.20 4.89 -12.74
N ARG A 110 -5.21 4.03 -12.94
CA ARG A 110 -6.58 4.47 -13.24
C ARG A 110 -7.16 5.30 -12.09
N LEU A 111 -7.01 4.83 -10.84
CA LEU A 111 -7.43 5.55 -9.64
C LEU A 111 -6.79 6.93 -9.53
N ALA A 112 -5.47 7.04 -9.78
CA ALA A 112 -4.75 8.31 -9.73
C ALA A 112 -5.32 9.30 -10.77
N LYS A 113 -5.56 8.83 -12.01
CA LYS A 113 -6.04 9.68 -13.12
C LYS A 113 -7.51 10.09 -12.97
N SER A 114 -8.40 9.14 -12.61
CA SER A 114 -9.85 9.38 -12.58
C SER A 114 -10.28 10.28 -11.42
N THR A 115 -9.62 10.19 -10.29
CA THR A 115 -10.02 10.86 -9.05
C THR A 115 -9.06 11.98 -8.61
N ARG A 116 -8.04 12.29 -9.43
CA ARG A 116 -6.97 13.26 -9.11
C ARG A 116 -6.31 13.00 -7.76
N ARG A 117 -6.15 11.74 -7.40
CA ARG A 117 -5.43 11.32 -6.18
C ARG A 117 -3.93 11.25 -6.44
N THR A 118 -3.16 11.63 -5.45
CA THR A 118 -1.73 11.33 -5.43
C THR A 118 -1.53 9.95 -4.80
N ILE A 119 -0.86 9.07 -5.52
CA ILE A 119 -0.51 7.73 -5.04
C ILE A 119 1.01 7.66 -4.94
N ILE A 120 1.53 7.35 -3.76
CA ILE A 120 2.95 7.11 -3.51
C ILE A 120 3.08 5.65 -3.09
N THR A 121 3.97 4.93 -3.74
CA THR A 121 4.18 3.51 -3.45
C THR A 121 5.66 3.15 -3.41
N THR A 122 6.04 2.32 -2.47
CA THR A 122 7.30 1.60 -2.51
C THR A 122 7.12 0.34 -3.36
N ILE A 123 8.11 -0.03 -4.16
CA ILE A 123 8.07 -1.23 -4.99
C ILE A 123 9.43 -1.90 -4.99
N HIS A 124 9.42 -3.19 -4.77
CA HIS A 124 10.60 -4.04 -4.87
C HIS A 124 10.64 -4.68 -6.26
N GLN A 125 11.74 -4.49 -7.00
CA GLN A 125 12.05 -5.13 -8.29
C GLN A 125 10.87 -5.16 -9.29
N PRO A 126 10.33 -4.00 -9.72
CA PRO A 126 9.27 -4.00 -10.71
C PRO A 126 9.78 -4.51 -12.07
N SER A 127 8.93 -5.21 -12.83
CA SER A 127 9.26 -5.53 -14.21
C SER A 127 9.43 -4.25 -15.06
N SER A 128 10.18 -4.32 -16.16
CA SER A 128 10.35 -3.17 -17.07
C SER A 128 9.02 -2.58 -17.51
N ARG A 129 8.00 -3.41 -17.75
CA ARG A 129 6.66 -2.95 -18.11
C ARG A 129 6.01 -2.14 -16.98
N MET A 130 6.13 -2.59 -15.73
CA MET A 130 5.59 -1.85 -14.58
C MET A 130 6.34 -0.56 -14.35
N PHE A 131 7.67 -0.57 -14.52
CA PHE A 131 8.50 0.62 -14.37
C PHE A 131 8.03 1.79 -15.24
N HIS A 132 7.71 1.54 -16.50
CA HIS A 132 7.22 2.56 -17.43
C HIS A 132 5.78 3.04 -17.17
N MET A 133 5.08 2.44 -16.20
CA MET A 133 3.74 2.87 -15.80
C MET A 133 3.74 3.96 -14.73
N PHE A 134 4.88 4.22 -14.09
CA PHE A 134 5.02 5.29 -13.09
C PHE A 134 5.24 6.65 -13.74
N ASP A 135 4.58 7.68 -13.20
CA ASP A 135 4.75 9.06 -13.67
C ASP A 135 6.07 9.66 -13.15
N LYS A 136 6.35 9.46 -11.86
CA LYS A 136 7.53 9.97 -11.17
C LYS A 136 8.22 8.88 -10.37
N LEU A 137 9.52 9.05 -10.23
CA LEU A 137 10.39 8.19 -9.44
C LEU A 137 11.15 9.04 -8.42
N LEU A 138 11.27 8.52 -7.21
CA LEU A 138 12.20 8.96 -6.18
C LEU A 138 13.15 7.80 -5.87
N LEU A 139 14.43 7.98 -6.12
CA LEU A 139 15.47 7.01 -5.80
C LEU A 139 16.25 7.50 -4.58
N ILE A 140 16.37 6.63 -3.58
CA ILE A 140 17.01 6.93 -2.30
C ILE A 140 18.19 5.97 -2.11
N SER A 141 19.32 6.49 -1.73
CA SER A 141 20.49 5.72 -1.34
C SER A 141 21.06 6.28 -0.02
N GLU A 142 21.31 5.41 0.95
CA GLU A 142 21.84 5.77 2.26
C GLU A 142 21.11 6.96 2.93
N GLY A 143 19.77 6.96 2.83
CA GLY A 143 18.92 7.99 3.44
C GLY A 143 18.85 9.32 2.67
N HIS A 144 19.53 9.45 1.53
CA HIS A 144 19.54 10.66 0.70
C HIS A 144 18.95 10.37 -0.68
N ALA A 145 18.23 11.34 -1.23
CA ALA A 145 17.75 11.26 -2.60
C ALA A 145 18.92 11.40 -3.58
N ILE A 146 18.96 10.53 -4.59
CA ILE A 146 19.92 10.59 -5.71
C ILE A 146 19.24 10.84 -7.06
N TYR A 147 17.90 10.68 -7.11
CA TYR A 147 17.08 11.08 -8.25
C TYR A 147 15.67 11.40 -7.80
N HIS A 148 15.08 12.45 -8.36
CA HIS A 148 13.65 12.75 -8.27
C HIS A 148 13.20 13.39 -9.59
N GLY A 149 12.36 12.69 -10.35
CA GLY A 149 11.92 13.16 -11.65
C GLY A 149 10.94 12.20 -12.31
N LYS A 150 10.69 12.40 -13.62
CA LYS A 150 9.86 11.49 -14.40
C LYS A 150 10.56 10.14 -14.54
N ALA A 151 9.81 9.05 -14.35
CA ALA A 151 10.39 7.70 -14.44
C ALA A 151 11.01 7.43 -15.84
N ARG A 152 10.40 7.93 -16.91
CA ARG A 152 10.91 7.77 -18.30
C ARG A 152 12.24 8.48 -18.56
N ASP A 153 12.55 9.54 -17.81
CA ASP A 153 13.73 10.38 -18.06
C ASP A 153 14.94 9.93 -17.21
N CYS A 154 14.74 9.01 -16.25
CA CYS A 154 15.78 8.63 -15.30
C CYS A 154 16.99 7.94 -15.95
N MET A 155 16.77 7.05 -16.92
CA MET A 155 17.87 6.38 -17.63
C MET A 155 18.75 7.38 -18.39
N HIS A 156 18.12 8.35 -19.05
CA HIS A 156 18.83 9.44 -19.75
C HIS A 156 19.63 10.31 -18.75
N HIS A 157 19.05 10.60 -17.58
CA HIS A 157 19.73 11.36 -16.54
C HIS A 157 21.04 10.67 -16.10
N PHE A 158 20.98 9.37 -15.74
CA PHE A 158 22.17 8.66 -15.31
C PHE A 158 23.17 8.45 -16.44
N SER A 159 22.71 8.23 -17.67
CA SER A 159 23.56 8.17 -18.87
C SER A 159 24.30 9.49 -19.08
N SER A 160 23.68 10.65 -18.89
CA SER A 160 24.33 11.95 -18.99
C SER A 160 25.41 12.19 -17.92
N LEU A 161 25.31 11.50 -16.78
CA LEU A 161 26.33 11.48 -15.73
C LEU A 161 27.45 10.45 -16.00
N GLY A 162 27.36 9.68 -17.10
CA GLY A 162 28.32 8.67 -17.48
C GLY A 162 28.08 7.29 -16.88
N PHE A 163 26.88 7.04 -16.30
CA PHE A 163 26.51 5.73 -15.82
C PHE A 163 25.58 5.05 -16.83
N THR A 164 26.05 3.96 -17.43
CA THR A 164 25.29 3.18 -18.41
C THR A 164 25.41 1.70 -18.12
N PRO A 165 24.34 0.90 -18.32
CA PRO A 165 24.45 -0.54 -18.20
C PRO A 165 25.37 -1.10 -19.28
N GLU A 166 26.30 -2.00 -18.92
CA GLU A 166 27.19 -2.68 -19.86
C GLU A 166 26.50 -3.89 -20.52
N ILE A 167 25.50 -4.43 -19.85
CA ILE A 167 24.64 -5.51 -20.37
C ILE A 167 23.17 -5.06 -20.41
N PRO A 168 22.33 -5.65 -21.27
CA PRO A 168 20.90 -5.38 -21.27
C PRO A 168 20.27 -5.79 -19.92
N MET A 169 19.80 -4.83 -19.15
CA MET A 169 19.16 -5.06 -17.86
C MET A 169 17.87 -4.26 -17.67
N ASN A 170 17.08 -4.67 -16.69
CA ASN A 170 15.86 -3.94 -16.32
C ASN A 170 16.22 -2.55 -15.77
N PRO A 171 15.55 -1.46 -16.22
CA PRO A 171 15.79 -0.13 -15.67
C PRO A 171 15.72 -0.04 -14.14
N ALA A 172 14.80 -0.76 -13.53
CA ALA A 172 14.69 -0.78 -12.06
C ALA A 172 15.87 -1.49 -11.38
N GLU A 173 16.39 -2.54 -11.99
CA GLU A 173 17.58 -3.27 -11.53
C GLU A 173 18.80 -2.37 -11.63
N PHE A 174 19.04 -1.74 -12.79
CA PHE A 174 20.10 -0.76 -12.97
C PHE A 174 20.07 0.34 -11.91
N LEU A 175 18.89 0.91 -11.62
CA LEU A 175 18.75 1.96 -10.60
C LEU A 175 19.01 1.45 -9.19
N LEU A 176 18.60 0.22 -8.89
CA LEU A 176 18.84 -0.41 -7.60
C LEU A 176 20.33 -0.67 -7.39
N ASP A 177 21.01 -1.18 -8.41
CA ASP A 177 22.44 -1.43 -8.40
C ASP A 177 23.22 -0.13 -8.20
N LEU A 178 22.84 0.95 -8.88
CA LEU A 178 23.40 2.27 -8.63
C LEU A 178 23.19 2.74 -7.18
N ALA A 179 21.97 2.55 -6.65
CA ALA A 179 21.63 2.99 -5.29
C ALA A 179 22.34 2.19 -4.20
N THR A 180 22.62 0.91 -4.44
CA THR A 180 23.32 0.00 -3.53
C THR A 180 24.84 0.00 -3.74
N GLY A 181 25.32 0.62 -4.84
CA GLY A 181 26.73 0.62 -5.22
C GLY A 181 27.21 -0.73 -5.76
N ASN A 182 26.32 -1.56 -6.29
CA ASN A 182 26.69 -2.76 -7.03
C ASN A 182 26.95 -2.37 -8.49
N LEU A 183 28.22 -2.24 -8.88
CA LEU A 183 28.63 -1.62 -10.12
C LEU A 183 29.32 -2.61 -11.09
N GLU A 184 29.10 -3.92 -10.91
CA GLU A 184 29.77 -4.97 -11.71
C GLU A 184 29.43 -4.87 -13.19
N ASP A 185 28.16 -4.60 -13.52
CA ASP A 185 27.66 -4.52 -14.90
C ASP A 185 27.28 -3.08 -15.31
N ILE A 186 27.88 -2.08 -14.64
CA ILE A 186 27.61 -0.67 -14.87
C ILE A 186 28.90 0.07 -15.23
N SER A 187 28.90 0.72 -16.37
CA SER A 187 29.96 1.65 -16.73
C SER A 187 29.93 2.86 -15.79
N VAL A 188 31.10 3.22 -15.28
CA VAL A 188 31.26 4.31 -14.31
C VAL A 188 32.23 5.35 -14.88
N PRO A 189 31.97 6.66 -14.70
CA PRO A 189 32.87 7.72 -15.16
C PRO A 189 34.31 7.52 -14.71
N GLY A 190 35.29 7.71 -15.62
CA GLY A 190 36.71 7.49 -15.36
C GLY A 190 37.24 8.24 -14.15
N LEU A 191 36.73 9.46 -13.88
CA LEU A 191 37.05 10.27 -12.72
C LEU A 191 36.83 9.57 -11.36
N LEU A 192 35.95 8.56 -11.31
CA LEU A 192 35.66 7.81 -10.09
C LEU A 192 36.52 6.55 -9.97
N ARG A 193 37.14 6.10 -11.08
CA ARG A 193 38.01 4.90 -11.13
C ARG A 193 39.48 5.18 -10.74
N ASP A 194 39.87 6.45 -10.73
CA ASP A 194 41.27 6.81 -10.40
C ASP A 194 41.59 6.50 -8.94
N GLY A 195 42.71 5.75 -8.74
CA GLY A 195 43.29 5.46 -7.44
C GLY A 195 43.00 4.07 -6.87
N SER A 196 42.38 3.14 -7.61
CA SER A 196 42.10 1.73 -7.17
C SER A 196 41.75 1.59 -5.68
N PRO A 197 40.70 2.25 -5.19
CA PRO A 197 40.25 2.10 -3.81
C PRO A 197 39.70 0.68 -3.55
N ALA A 198 39.70 0.28 -2.29
CA ALA A 198 39.00 -0.96 -1.90
C ALA A 198 37.51 -0.94 -2.37
N PRO A 199 36.92 -2.09 -2.71
CA PRO A 199 35.58 -2.13 -3.29
C PRO A 199 34.51 -1.35 -2.49
N GLN A 200 34.60 -1.35 -1.17
CA GLN A 200 33.68 -0.60 -0.30
C GLN A 200 33.88 0.91 -0.39
N GLU A 201 35.15 1.37 -0.47
CA GLU A 201 35.47 2.78 -0.61
C GLU A 201 35.02 3.32 -1.98
N PHE A 202 35.14 2.51 -3.03
CA PHE A 202 34.66 2.84 -4.37
C PHE A 202 33.15 3.03 -4.40
N ARG A 203 32.38 2.10 -3.78
CA ARG A 203 30.92 2.20 -3.64
C ARG A 203 30.51 3.49 -2.93
N SER A 204 31.09 3.78 -1.78
CA SER A 204 30.79 4.98 -1.02
C SER A 204 31.09 6.26 -1.80
N ARG A 205 32.17 6.26 -2.59
CA ARG A 205 32.55 7.39 -3.46
C ARG A 205 31.52 7.64 -4.57
N VAL A 206 31.05 6.58 -5.23
CA VAL A 206 30.01 6.68 -6.25
C VAL A 206 28.69 7.20 -5.68
N VAL A 207 28.24 6.64 -4.55
CA VAL A 207 27.02 7.10 -3.87
C VAL A 207 27.16 8.57 -3.45
N ALA A 208 28.29 8.99 -2.86
CA ALA A 208 28.54 10.38 -2.51
C ALA A 208 28.53 11.31 -3.73
N TYR A 209 29.11 10.88 -4.85
CA TYR A 209 29.07 11.63 -6.11
C TYR A 209 27.65 11.84 -6.61
N LEU A 210 26.83 10.78 -6.63
CA LEU A 210 25.42 10.87 -7.06
C LEU A 210 24.60 11.79 -6.14
N GLN A 211 24.82 11.72 -4.82
CA GLN A 211 24.19 12.60 -3.85
C GLN A 211 24.59 14.07 -4.04
N ALA A 212 25.88 14.33 -4.31
CA ALA A 212 26.38 15.68 -4.60
C ALA A 212 25.75 16.24 -5.88
N LYS A 213 25.75 15.45 -6.97
CA LYS A 213 25.12 15.85 -8.24
C LYS A 213 23.63 16.12 -8.11
N TYR A 214 22.92 15.32 -7.33
CA TYR A 214 21.51 15.57 -7.05
C TYR A 214 21.29 16.90 -6.31
N ARG A 215 22.13 17.23 -5.32
CA ARG A 215 22.05 18.51 -4.58
C ARG A 215 22.32 19.70 -5.49
N ASP A 216 23.32 19.62 -6.35
CA ASP A 216 23.64 20.67 -7.32
C ASP A 216 22.46 20.94 -8.25
N HIS A 217 21.83 19.89 -8.83
CA HIS A 217 20.65 20.02 -9.67
C HIS A 217 19.40 20.47 -8.90
N ALA A 218 19.22 20.06 -7.67
CA ALA A 218 18.10 20.47 -6.82
C ALA A 218 18.24 21.95 -6.37
N GLY A 219 19.47 22.45 -6.26
CA GLY A 219 19.76 23.85 -5.98
C GLY A 219 19.48 24.78 -7.17
N ASP A 220 19.75 24.33 -8.38
CA ASP A 220 19.55 25.10 -9.63
C ASP A 220 18.10 25.05 -10.14
N GLY A 221 17.36 23.98 -9.79
CA GLY A 221 15.95 23.76 -10.14
C GLY A 221 14.95 24.33 -9.14
N GLY A 222 15.33 25.33 -8.35
CA GLY A 222 14.53 25.93 -7.26
C GLY A 222 13.25 26.69 -7.65
N GLU A 223 12.73 26.52 -8.86
CA GLU A 223 11.43 27.03 -9.32
C GLU A 223 10.33 25.97 -9.21
N GLY A 224 10.02 25.52 -8.02
CA GLY A 224 8.96 24.55 -7.81
C GLY A 224 8.56 24.34 -6.36
N GLN A 225 9.16 25.06 -5.43
CA GLN A 225 8.57 25.19 -4.11
C GLN A 225 7.32 26.07 -4.26
N ALA A 226 6.19 25.44 -4.57
CA ALA A 226 4.91 26.05 -4.31
C ALA A 226 4.95 26.50 -2.84
N LYS A 227 5.21 27.79 -2.61
CA LYS A 227 4.99 28.44 -1.32
C LYS A 227 3.52 28.25 -1.00
N GLN A 228 3.17 27.08 -0.44
CA GLN A 228 1.89 26.99 0.23
C GLN A 228 1.92 28.05 1.31
N PRO A 229 0.95 28.98 1.32
CA PRO A 229 0.86 29.94 2.38
C PRO A 229 0.86 29.14 3.67
N ALA A 230 1.85 29.37 4.53
CA ALA A 230 2.00 28.70 5.81
C ALA A 230 0.74 28.99 6.63
N ARG A 231 -0.28 28.10 6.49
CA ARG A 231 -1.46 28.16 7.36
C ARG A 231 -0.96 27.98 8.77
N ARG A 232 -1.35 28.91 9.65
CA ARG A 232 -0.95 28.88 11.06
C ARG A 232 -1.22 27.49 11.64
N PRO A 233 -0.26 26.88 12.34
CA PRO A 233 -0.40 25.50 12.86
C PRO A 233 -1.70 25.23 13.61
N GLY A 234 -2.25 26.25 14.31
CA GLY A 234 -3.53 26.17 15.00
C GLY A 234 -4.77 26.06 14.10
N GLU A 235 -4.73 26.61 12.89
CA GLU A 235 -5.84 26.52 11.93
C GLU A 235 -5.91 25.13 11.29
N GLN A 236 -4.75 24.55 10.97
CA GLN A 236 -4.67 23.18 10.43
C GLN A 236 -5.16 22.15 11.46
N LEU A 237 -4.77 22.33 12.72
CA LEU A 237 -5.22 21.47 13.82
C LEU A 237 -6.74 21.59 14.05
N ARG A 238 -7.30 22.78 14.05
CA ARG A 238 -8.75 23.04 14.18
C ARG A 238 -9.53 22.41 13.01
N LEU A 239 -9.04 22.52 11.79
CA LEU A 239 -9.65 21.92 10.62
C LEU A 239 -9.62 20.37 10.69
N ALA A 240 -8.48 19.80 11.11
CA ALA A 240 -8.33 18.38 11.31
C ALA A 240 -9.26 17.84 12.41
N ILE A 241 -9.38 18.54 13.53
CA ILE A 241 -10.29 18.20 14.63
C ILE A 241 -11.75 18.27 14.16
N ARG A 242 -12.12 19.33 13.41
CA ARG A 242 -13.47 19.51 12.85
C ARG A 242 -13.81 18.38 11.87
N MET A 243 -12.90 18.05 10.94
CA MET A 243 -13.07 16.92 10.01
C MET A 243 -13.16 15.57 10.73
N ARG A 244 -12.42 15.40 11.83
CA ARG A 244 -12.50 14.18 12.65
C ARG A 244 -13.85 14.06 13.37
N LYS A 245 -14.39 15.17 13.88
CA LYS A 245 -15.69 15.24 14.56
C LYS A 245 -16.85 14.96 13.59
N ASP A 246 -16.78 15.49 12.38
CA ASP A 246 -17.79 15.25 11.33
C ASP A 246 -17.81 13.81 10.83
N ARG A 247 -16.73 13.06 10.99
CA ARG A 247 -16.60 11.64 10.62
C ARG A 247 -16.98 10.67 11.74
N SER A 248 -17.06 11.13 12.99
CA SER A 248 -17.32 10.23 14.11
C SER A 248 -18.77 9.79 14.14
N ILE A 249 -18.99 8.49 14.06
CA ILE A 249 -20.28 7.86 14.40
C ILE A 249 -20.43 7.78 15.92
N ASN A 250 -21.70 7.79 16.40
CA ASN A 250 -22.00 7.69 17.81
C ASN A 250 -21.44 6.39 18.42
N TRP A 251 -21.00 6.43 19.69
CA TRP A 251 -20.46 5.27 20.41
C TRP A 251 -21.38 4.03 20.33
N PHE A 252 -22.68 4.20 20.50
CA PHE A 252 -23.63 3.10 20.42
C PHE A 252 -23.67 2.45 19.03
N GLN A 253 -23.62 3.25 17.96
CA GLN A 253 -23.54 2.75 16.60
C GLN A 253 -22.22 2.00 16.35
N GLN A 254 -21.10 2.50 16.87
CA GLN A 254 -19.81 1.81 16.81
C GLN A 254 -19.90 0.45 17.51
N PHE A 255 -20.44 0.43 18.73
CA PHE A 255 -20.63 -0.79 19.51
C PHE A 255 -21.45 -1.82 18.74
N VAL A 256 -22.61 -1.44 18.18
CA VAL A 256 -23.48 -2.35 17.41
C VAL A 256 -22.76 -2.89 16.17
N VAL A 257 -22.06 -2.04 15.41
CA VAL A 257 -21.34 -2.46 14.21
C VAL A 257 -20.19 -3.41 14.56
N LEU A 258 -19.41 -3.09 15.60
CA LEU A 258 -18.30 -3.94 16.05
C LEU A 258 -18.78 -5.27 16.61
N SER A 259 -19.82 -5.28 17.45
CA SER A 259 -20.42 -6.51 17.98
C SER A 259 -20.93 -7.42 16.85
N ARG A 260 -21.64 -6.84 15.87
CA ARG A 260 -22.12 -7.60 14.71
C ARG A 260 -20.97 -8.16 13.87
N ARG A 261 -19.89 -7.38 13.68
CA ARG A 261 -18.69 -7.85 12.98
C ARG A 261 -18.04 -9.02 13.71
N THR A 262 -17.79 -8.87 15.02
CA THR A 262 -17.17 -9.91 15.85
C THR A 262 -18.02 -11.18 15.90
N PHE A 263 -19.35 -11.03 16.02
CA PHE A 263 -20.24 -12.18 15.96
C PHE A 263 -20.18 -12.88 14.61
N ARG A 264 -20.17 -12.12 13.50
CA ARG A 264 -20.08 -12.68 12.15
C ARG A 264 -18.76 -13.39 11.90
N GLU A 265 -17.67 -12.81 12.39
CA GLU A 265 -16.32 -13.38 12.29
C GLU A 265 -16.19 -14.69 13.06
N ARG A 266 -16.72 -14.73 14.28
CA ARG A 266 -16.55 -15.86 15.19
C ARG A 266 -17.73 -16.85 15.19
N ALA A 267 -18.80 -16.57 14.45
CA ALA A 267 -19.97 -17.45 14.41
C ALA A 267 -19.62 -18.88 14.01
N ALA A 268 -18.67 -19.04 13.07
CA ALA A 268 -18.19 -20.37 12.64
C ALA A 268 -17.45 -21.11 13.77
N ASP A 269 -16.72 -20.38 14.63
CA ASP A 269 -15.94 -20.95 15.74
C ASP A 269 -16.82 -21.29 16.94
N TYR A 270 -17.81 -20.44 17.25
CA TYR A 270 -18.71 -20.67 18.40
C TYR A 270 -19.85 -21.65 18.11
N LEU A 271 -20.28 -21.75 16.84
CA LEU A 271 -21.33 -22.65 16.39
C LEU A 271 -20.76 -23.94 15.77
N ASP A 272 -19.47 -24.22 16.00
CA ASP A 272 -18.89 -25.48 15.57
C ASP A 272 -19.59 -26.66 16.27
N LYS A 273 -20.20 -27.52 15.46
CA LYS A 273 -20.97 -28.69 15.93
C LYS A 273 -20.14 -29.58 16.84
N MET A 274 -18.81 -29.68 16.60
CA MET A 274 -17.90 -30.46 17.44
C MET A 274 -17.74 -29.87 18.83
N ARG A 275 -17.57 -28.56 18.94
CA ARG A 275 -17.46 -27.88 20.24
C ARG A 275 -18.78 -27.94 21.03
N LEU A 276 -19.91 -27.78 20.32
CA LEU A 276 -21.22 -27.92 20.94
C LEU A 276 -21.44 -29.35 21.42
N ALA A 277 -21.15 -30.35 20.61
CA ALA A 277 -21.23 -31.75 21.00
C ALA A 277 -20.32 -32.10 22.19
N GLN A 278 -19.08 -31.55 22.20
CA GLN A 278 -18.15 -31.70 23.30
C GLN A 278 -18.67 -31.06 24.59
N ALA A 279 -19.20 -29.83 24.52
CA ALA A 279 -19.78 -29.16 25.68
C ALA A 279 -20.99 -29.91 26.24
N VAL A 280 -21.89 -30.37 25.39
CA VAL A 280 -23.05 -31.20 25.75
C VAL A 280 -22.60 -32.54 26.35
N GLY A 281 -21.62 -33.20 25.72
CA GLY A 281 -21.05 -34.46 26.20
C GLY A 281 -20.44 -34.33 27.60
N VAL A 282 -19.67 -33.28 27.84
CA VAL A 282 -19.09 -33.01 29.17
C VAL A 282 -20.18 -32.70 30.19
N ALA A 283 -21.19 -31.89 29.81
CA ALA A 283 -22.31 -31.58 30.71
C ALA A 283 -23.11 -32.83 31.07
N LEU A 284 -23.38 -33.75 30.13
CA LEU A 284 -24.05 -35.00 30.36
C LEU A 284 -23.22 -35.94 31.26
N LEU A 285 -21.91 -36.06 31.01
CA LEU A 285 -21.00 -36.83 31.82
C LEU A 285 -20.97 -36.32 33.28
N LEU A 286 -20.85 -35.02 33.48
CA LEU A 286 -20.88 -34.42 34.80
C LEU A 286 -22.26 -34.60 35.47
N GLY A 287 -23.36 -34.43 34.72
CA GLY A 287 -24.71 -34.66 35.23
C GLY A 287 -24.93 -36.10 35.69
N LEU A 288 -24.41 -37.09 34.95
CA LEU A 288 -24.48 -38.52 35.33
C LEU A 288 -23.63 -38.83 36.57
N LEU A 289 -22.42 -38.22 36.68
CA LEU A 289 -21.53 -38.41 37.82
C LEU A 289 -22.11 -37.84 39.14
N TRP A 290 -22.92 -36.79 39.04
CA TRP A 290 -23.51 -36.11 40.20
C TRP A 290 -24.99 -36.44 40.40
N TRP A 291 -25.55 -37.35 39.59
CA TRP A 291 -26.92 -37.83 39.78
C TRP A 291 -26.92 -38.85 40.94
N LYS A 292 -27.23 -38.36 42.15
CA LYS A 292 -27.63 -39.14 43.30
C LYS A 292 -29.04 -38.80 43.71
#